data_a43cfb1c14e34ff29c6da16d48916985
#
_entry.id   a43cfb1c14e34ff29c6da16d48916985
#
_cell.length_a   1.000
_cell.length_b   1.000
_cell.length_c   1.000
_cell.angle_alpha   90.00
_cell.angle_beta   90.00
_cell.angle_gamma   90.00
#
_symmetry.space_group_name_H-M   'P 1'
#
loop_
_entity.id
_entity.type
_entity.pdbx_description
1 polymer ?
#
loop_
_entity_poly.entity_id
_entity_poly.type
_entity_poly.pdbx_seq_one_letter_code
_entity_poly.pdbx_strand_id
1 'polypeptide(L)'
;MPSIYAHHRLGQRCLDRFPREVQDLIRRNMDLYNLGLHGPDLMIFHDPIRKDAVTRLADHYHGQTGREFFTGAAELLRENADEGAVSYIYGILGHITLDSGCHPFVRAVSKEKCPAHLELEADFDRHLLVLDGKIPAHTQIITRHLKLRGEKDVESVTKVYALTPKQVRKCLRKFRQIMNLVTAPEGMRRRILLSGKLSATAAEMVMGIDPNPRCADAIPELMARYLQAEELYPRLMKELLAFVEHGTPLSQRFDLTY
;
A
#
# COMPACT_ATOMS: atom_id res chain seq x y z
N MET A 1 5.72 2.70 3.19
CA MET A 1 4.94 3.81 2.61
C MET A 1 3.73 4.15 3.44
N PRO A 2 3.46 5.38 3.84
CA PRO A 2 2.23 5.71 4.56
C PRO A 2 1.11 6.27 3.68
N SER A 3 1.23 6.30 2.35
CA SER A 3 0.12 6.65 1.45
C SER A 3 -0.93 5.53 1.42
N ILE A 4 -1.69 5.42 2.50
CA ILE A 4 -2.57 4.29 2.74
C ILE A 4 -3.91 4.49 2.08
N TYR A 5 -4.39 5.74 2.06
CA TYR A 5 -5.64 6.04 1.41
C TYR A 5 -5.54 5.93 -0.10
N ALA A 6 -4.45 6.39 -0.70
CA ALA A 6 -4.24 6.29 -2.13
C ALA A 6 -4.24 4.83 -2.62
N HIS A 7 -3.54 3.94 -1.93
CA HIS A 7 -3.54 2.51 -2.26
C HIS A 7 -4.92 1.87 -2.14
N HIS A 8 -5.60 2.09 -1.01
CA HIS A 8 -6.94 1.55 -0.82
C HIS A 8 -7.92 2.10 -1.87
N ARG A 9 -7.90 3.41 -2.10
CA ARG A 9 -8.76 4.09 -3.08
C ARG A 9 -8.55 3.54 -4.49
N LEU A 10 -7.27 3.37 -4.91
CA LEU A 10 -6.93 2.78 -6.19
C LEU A 10 -7.58 1.39 -6.36
N GLY A 11 -7.40 0.52 -5.37
CA GLY A 11 -7.96 -0.82 -5.40
C GLY A 11 -9.49 -0.83 -5.51
N GLN A 12 -10.17 0.03 -4.74
CA GLN A 12 -11.64 0.11 -4.78
C GLN A 12 -12.14 0.66 -6.14
N ARG A 13 -11.49 1.68 -6.70
CA ARG A 13 -11.89 2.27 -7.97
C ARG A 13 -11.62 1.38 -9.18
N CYS A 14 -10.63 0.50 -9.10
CA CYS A 14 -10.29 -0.42 -10.19
C CYS A 14 -11.06 -1.75 -10.15
N LEU A 15 -11.65 -2.12 -9.02
CA LEU A 15 -12.25 -3.44 -8.80
C LEU A 15 -13.27 -3.82 -9.88
N ASP A 16 -14.19 -2.92 -10.23
CA ASP A 16 -15.24 -3.19 -11.21
C ASP A 16 -14.74 -3.20 -12.66
N ARG A 17 -13.46 -2.87 -12.89
CA ARG A 17 -12.80 -2.88 -14.20
C ARG A 17 -12.02 -4.18 -14.46
N PHE A 18 -11.91 -5.07 -13.46
CA PHE A 18 -11.28 -6.38 -13.61
C PHE A 18 -12.19 -7.39 -14.31
N PRO A 19 -11.66 -8.51 -14.85
CA PRO A 19 -12.51 -9.63 -15.29
C PRO A 19 -13.43 -10.12 -14.18
N ARG A 20 -14.62 -10.63 -14.55
CA ARG A 20 -15.67 -11.00 -13.60
C ARG A 20 -15.20 -12.01 -12.53
N GLU A 21 -14.47 -13.00 -12.96
CA GLU A 21 -13.94 -14.06 -12.08
C GLU A 21 -13.00 -13.47 -11.01
N VAL A 22 -12.15 -12.52 -11.41
CA VAL A 22 -11.25 -11.79 -10.49
C VAL A 22 -12.06 -10.96 -9.50
N GLN A 23 -13.07 -10.23 -9.98
CA GLN A 23 -13.96 -9.47 -9.10
C GLN A 23 -14.62 -10.35 -8.05
N ASP A 24 -15.18 -11.48 -8.46
CA ASP A 24 -15.89 -12.40 -7.58
C ASP A 24 -14.95 -13.04 -6.56
N LEU A 25 -13.73 -13.43 -6.97
CA LEU A 25 -12.69 -13.94 -6.07
C LEU A 25 -12.30 -12.88 -5.03
N ILE A 26 -12.02 -11.65 -5.46
CA ILE A 26 -11.66 -10.54 -4.58
C ILE A 26 -12.80 -10.23 -3.60
N ARG A 27 -14.06 -10.19 -4.05
CA ARG A 27 -15.22 -9.91 -3.19
C ARG A 27 -15.39 -10.95 -2.09
N ARG A 28 -15.11 -12.24 -2.38
CA ARG A 28 -15.10 -13.29 -1.34
C ARG A 28 -13.95 -13.13 -0.34
N ASN A 29 -12.83 -12.54 -0.75
CA ASN A 29 -11.60 -12.41 0.02
C ASN A 29 -11.14 -10.94 0.18
N MET A 30 -12.10 -10.00 0.30
CA MET A 30 -11.88 -8.55 0.26
C MET A 30 -10.88 -8.06 1.32
N ASP A 31 -10.87 -8.65 2.51
CA ASP A 31 -9.96 -8.22 3.58
C ASP A 31 -8.49 -8.51 3.21
N LEU A 32 -8.22 -9.64 2.54
CA LEU A 32 -6.90 -10.00 2.05
C LEU A 32 -6.49 -9.15 0.85
N TYR A 33 -7.41 -8.87 -0.08
CA TYR A 33 -7.17 -7.91 -1.16
C TYR A 33 -6.77 -6.54 -0.63
N ASN A 34 -7.56 -6.00 0.30
CA ASN A 34 -7.27 -4.72 0.94
C ASN A 34 -5.92 -4.69 1.65
N LEU A 35 -5.55 -5.80 2.30
CA LEU A 35 -4.25 -5.91 2.93
C LEU A 35 -3.12 -5.97 1.89
N GLY A 36 -3.33 -6.68 0.77
CA GLY A 36 -2.41 -6.77 -0.34
C GLY A 36 -2.12 -5.43 -1.03
N LEU A 37 -3.09 -4.50 -1.05
CA LEU A 37 -2.89 -3.13 -1.54
C LEU A 37 -1.81 -2.35 -0.76
N HIS A 38 -1.41 -2.82 0.41
CA HIS A 38 -0.29 -2.26 1.16
C HIS A 38 1.01 -3.06 0.98
N GLY A 39 0.97 -4.13 0.20
CA GLY A 39 2.14 -4.90 -0.20
C GLY A 39 3.11 -5.22 0.95
N PRO A 40 4.41 -5.02 0.74
CA PRO A 40 5.44 -5.27 1.74
C PRO A 40 5.50 -4.21 2.85
N ASP A 41 4.78 -3.07 2.72
CA ASP A 41 4.74 -2.01 3.73
C ASP A 41 4.28 -2.51 5.09
N LEU A 42 3.41 -3.54 5.10
CA LEU A 42 3.00 -4.20 6.32
C LEU A 42 4.19 -4.59 7.20
N MET A 43 5.31 -5.00 6.61
CA MET A 43 6.50 -5.48 7.30
C MET A 43 7.35 -4.35 7.90
N ILE A 44 7.28 -3.13 7.34
CA ILE A 44 7.98 -1.94 7.86
C ILE A 44 7.58 -1.68 9.31
N PHE A 45 6.33 -1.97 9.65
CA PHE A 45 5.77 -1.74 10.98
C PHE A 45 6.05 -2.85 12.01
N HIS A 46 6.79 -3.92 11.64
CA HIS A 46 7.13 -4.98 12.60
C HIS A 46 8.00 -4.45 13.74
N ASP A 47 9.06 -3.75 13.44
CA ASP A 47 9.87 -2.98 14.38
C ASP A 47 10.43 -1.74 13.69
N PRO A 48 9.68 -0.63 13.64
CA PRO A 48 10.08 0.55 12.88
C PRO A 48 11.29 1.28 13.49
N ILE A 49 11.65 0.98 14.74
CA ILE A 49 12.77 1.62 15.44
C ILE A 49 14.08 0.88 15.19
N ARG A 50 14.07 -0.45 15.31
CA ARG A 50 15.30 -1.27 15.31
C ARG A 50 15.62 -1.89 13.96
N LYS A 51 14.70 -1.84 12.98
CA LYS A 51 14.86 -2.47 11.66
C LYS A 51 15.33 -3.94 11.77
N ASP A 52 14.49 -4.78 12.35
CA ASP A 52 14.76 -6.21 12.50
C ASP A 52 14.73 -6.97 11.14
N ALA A 53 14.89 -8.30 11.21
CA ALA A 53 14.90 -9.14 9.99
C ALA A 53 13.60 -9.01 9.16
N VAL A 54 12.45 -8.83 9.81
CA VAL A 54 11.16 -8.66 9.10
C VAL A 54 11.09 -7.30 8.41
N THR A 55 11.56 -6.24 9.06
CA THR A 55 11.63 -4.91 8.44
C THR A 55 12.60 -4.90 7.25
N ARG A 56 13.76 -5.60 7.37
CA ARG A 56 14.68 -5.76 6.23
C ARG A 56 14.10 -6.58 5.08
N LEU A 57 13.16 -7.49 5.37
CA LEU A 57 12.44 -8.22 4.33
C LEU A 57 11.53 -7.29 3.51
N ALA A 58 10.95 -6.24 4.13
CA ALA A 58 10.26 -5.19 3.40
C ALA A 58 11.20 -4.48 2.41
N ASP A 59 12.39 -4.08 2.85
CA ASP A 59 13.40 -3.45 1.99
C ASP A 59 13.78 -4.37 0.81
N HIS A 60 13.88 -5.68 1.05
CA HIS A 60 14.15 -6.68 0.01
C HIS A 60 13.04 -6.71 -1.04
N TYR A 61 11.77 -6.80 -0.63
CA TYR A 61 10.65 -6.84 -1.58
C TYR A 61 10.49 -5.54 -2.35
N HIS A 62 10.71 -4.38 -1.75
CA HIS A 62 10.73 -3.11 -2.47
C HIS A 62 11.89 -2.96 -3.46
N GLY A 63 12.97 -3.72 -3.25
CA GLY A 63 14.09 -3.79 -4.19
C GLY A 63 13.88 -4.74 -5.36
N GLN A 64 12.88 -5.62 -5.29
CA GLN A 64 12.53 -6.52 -6.39
C GLN A 64 11.76 -5.77 -7.48
N THR A 65 11.87 -6.28 -8.71
CA THR A 65 10.97 -5.90 -9.78
C THR A 65 9.61 -6.61 -9.64
N GLY A 66 8.56 -6.03 -10.20
CA GLY A 66 7.28 -6.72 -10.29
C GLY A 66 7.40 -8.08 -11.00
N ARG A 67 8.25 -8.18 -12.04
CA ARG A 67 8.52 -9.44 -12.75
C ARG A 67 9.07 -10.52 -11.82
N GLU A 68 10.08 -10.20 -11.03
CA GLU A 68 10.66 -11.16 -10.06
C GLU A 68 9.61 -11.63 -9.07
N PHE A 69 8.83 -10.71 -8.51
CA PHE A 69 7.77 -11.05 -7.56
C PHE A 69 6.71 -11.97 -8.19
N PHE A 70 6.12 -11.59 -9.34
CA PHE A 70 5.04 -12.37 -9.94
C PHE A 70 5.51 -13.68 -10.58
N THR A 71 6.76 -13.77 -11.02
CA THR A 71 7.36 -15.04 -11.44
C THR A 71 7.48 -15.99 -10.26
N GLY A 72 7.93 -15.50 -9.09
CA GLY A 72 7.98 -16.30 -7.86
C GLY A 72 6.59 -16.72 -7.34
N ALA A 73 5.56 -15.89 -7.54
CA ALA A 73 4.18 -16.18 -7.13
C ALA A 73 3.37 -17.01 -8.16
N ALA A 74 3.94 -17.28 -9.34
CA ALA A 74 3.21 -17.88 -10.47
C ALA A 74 2.59 -19.24 -10.16
N GLU A 75 3.29 -20.09 -9.42
CA GLU A 75 2.78 -21.43 -9.04
C GLU A 75 1.55 -21.29 -8.14
N LEU A 76 1.63 -20.47 -7.11
CA LEU A 76 0.53 -20.22 -6.18
C LEU A 76 -0.69 -19.65 -6.91
N LEU A 77 -0.47 -18.78 -7.90
CA LEU A 77 -1.55 -18.22 -8.73
C LEU A 77 -2.17 -19.29 -9.65
N ARG A 78 -1.37 -20.20 -10.24
CA ARG A 78 -1.87 -21.27 -11.13
C ARG A 78 -2.66 -22.32 -10.37
N GLU A 79 -2.16 -22.76 -9.23
CA GLU A 79 -2.85 -23.75 -8.41
C GLU A 79 -4.19 -23.26 -7.91
N ASN A 80 -4.29 -21.94 -7.63
CA ASN A 80 -5.51 -21.27 -7.11
C ASN A 80 -6.17 -22.03 -5.94
N ALA A 81 -5.37 -22.83 -5.22
CA ALA A 81 -5.85 -23.64 -4.10
C ALA A 81 -6.18 -22.80 -2.86
N ASP A 82 -5.68 -21.56 -2.81
CA ASP A 82 -5.91 -20.61 -1.74
C ASP A 82 -6.36 -19.27 -2.34
N GLU A 83 -7.67 -19.13 -2.55
CA GLU A 83 -8.26 -17.88 -3.06
C GLU A 83 -7.88 -16.65 -2.21
N GLY A 84 -7.63 -16.83 -0.91
CA GLY A 84 -7.19 -15.75 -0.03
C GLY A 84 -5.81 -15.23 -0.40
N ALA A 85 -4.85 -16.15 -0.64
CA ALA A 85 -3.50 -15.79 -1.08
C ALA A 85 -3.51 -15.17 -2.48
N VAL A 86 -4.32 -15.70 -3.40
CA VAL A 86 -4.51 -15.11 -4.73
C VAL A 86 -5.06 -13.70 -4.65
N SER A 87 -6.10 -13.48 -3.85
CA SER A 87 -6.70 -12.16 -3.63
C SER A 87 -5.68 -11.16 -3.03
N TYR A 88 -4.85 -11.61 -2.10
CA TYR A 88 -3.77 -10.83 -1.53
C TYR A 88 -2.74 -10.42 -2.59
N ILE A 89 -2.32 -11.35 -3.46
CA ILE A 89 -1.38 -11.09 -4.57
C ILE A 89 -1.98 -10.09 -5.58
N TYR A 90 -3.27 -10.18 -5.87
CA TYR A 90 -3.94 -9.19 -6.72
C TYR A 90 -3.90 -7.78 -6.11
N GLY A 91 -4.04 -7.67 -4.79
CA GLY A 91 -3.82 -6.42 -4.07
C GLY A 91 -2.38 -5.90 -4.21
N ILE A 92 -1.37 -6.80 -4.09
CA ILE A 92 0.05 -6.44 -4.28
C ILE A 92 0.29 -5.88 -5.69
N LEU A 93 -0.37 -6.38 -6.72
CA LEU A 93 -0.27 -5.79 -8.07
C LEU A 93 -0.71 -4.32 -8.06
N GLY A 94 -1.77 -3.99 -7.32
CA GLY A 94 -2.21 -2.60 -7.15
C GLY A 94 -1.15 -1.75 -6.44
N HIS A 95 -0.55 -2.27 -5.37
CA HIS A 95 0.55 -1.63 -4.66
C HIS A 95 1.73 -1.33 -5.60
N ILE A 96 2.24 -2.35 -6.30
CA ILE A 96 3.35 -2.22 -7.26
C ILE A 96 3.00 -1.21 -8.36
N THR A 97 1.77 -1.24 -8.87
CA THR A 97 1.32 -0.33 -9.93
C THR A 97 1.41 1.13 -9.50
N LEU A 98 0.96 1.45 -8.28
CA LEU A 98 0.97 2.82 -7.76
C LEU A 98 2.39 3.26 -7.41
N ASP A 99 3.10 2.45 -6.65
CA ASP A 99 4.42 2.80 -6.12
C ASP A 99 5.46 2.98 -7.23
N SER A 100 5.53 2.06 -8.17
CA SER A 100 6.45 2.20 -9.31
C SER A 100 6.12 3.40 -10.22
N GLY A 101 4.91 3.93 -10.17
CA GLY A 101 4.51 5.14 -10.87
C GLY A 101 4.83 6.43 -10.10
N CYS A 102 4.60 6.43 -8.79
CA CYS A 102 4.68 7.63 -7.95
C CYS A 102 6.04 7.80 -7.26
N HIS A 103 6.67 6.74 -6.75
CA HIS A 103 7.90 6.83 -5.95
C HIS A 103 9.09 7.49 -6.66
N PRO A 104 9.36 7.28 -7.96
CA PRO A 104 10.45 8.00 -8.61
C PRO A 104 10.28 9.52 -8.48
N PHE A 105 9.05 10.02 -8.60
CA PHE A 105 8.74 11.44 -8.43
C PHE A 105 8.82 11.88 -6.97
N VAL A 106 8.18 11.13 -6.06
CA VAL A 106 8.21 11.43 -4.61
C VAL A 106 9.65 11.51 -4.10
N ARG A 107 10.51 10.54 -4.47
CA ARG A 107 11.93 10.54 -4.11
C ARG A 107 12.69 11.74 -4.69
N ALA A 108 12.39 12.13 -5.92
CA ALA A 108 13.03 13.30 -6.54
C ALA A 108 12.66 14.59 -5.82
N VAL A 109 11.38 14.83 -5.53
CA VAL A 109 10.90 16.01 -4.82
C VAL A 109 11.45 16.04 -3.38
N SER A 110 11.48 14.89 -2.70
CA SER A 110 11.90 14.80 -1.29
C SER A 110 13.42 14.70 -1.10
N LYS A 111 14.22 14.75 -2.16
CA LYS A 111 15.68 14.63 -2.09
C LYS A 111 16.32 15.66 -1.16
N GLU A 112 15.79 16.88 -1.16
CA GLU A 112 16.23 17.99 -0.33
C GLU A 112 15.51 18.06 1.03
N LYS A 113 14.68 17.04 1.36
CA LYS A 113 13.86 16.97 2.59
C LYS A 113 12.85 18.11 2.77
N CYS A 114 12.44 18.77 1.68
CA CYS A 114 11.44 19.82 1.74
C CYS A 114 10.54 19.81 0.50
N PRO A 115 9.33 19.22 0.55
CA PRO A 115 8.78 18.47 1.69
C PRO A 115 9.50 17.13 1.94
N ALA A 116 9.39 16.60 3.16
CA ALA A 116 9.86 15.25 3.45
C ALA A 116 8.98 14.21 2.73
N HIS A 117 9.53 13.01 2.46
CA HIS A 117 8.85 11.95 1.73
C HIS A 117 7.47 11.60 2.35
N LEU A 118 7.46 11.31 3.65
CA LEU A 118 6.23 10.94 4.37
C LEU A 118 5.24 12.11 4.50
N GLU A 119 5.75 13.33 4.55
CA GLU A 119 4.94 14.55 4.59
C GLU A 119 4.19 14.75 3.25
N LEU A 120 4.87 14.54 2.12
CA LEU A 120 4.27 14.63 0.79
C LEU A 120 3.18 13.57 0.60
N GLU A 121 3.44 12.35 1.03
CA GLU A 121 2.47 11.26 0.96
C GLU A 121 1.26 11.48 1.87
N ALA A 122 1.48 11.98 3.09
CA ALA A 122 0.38 12.31 4.00
C ALA A 122 -0.51 13.43 3.45
N ASP A 123 0.08 14.46 2.79
CA ASP A 123 -0.71 15.52 2.16
C ASP A 123 -1.41 15.06 0.88
N PHE A 124 -0.83 14.13 0.13
CA PHE A 124 -1.50 13.51 -1.01
C PHE A 124 -2.72 12.67 -0.56
N ASP A 125 -2.59 11.85 0.47
CA ASP A 125 -3.72 11.13 1.06
C ASP A 125 -4.81 12.09 1.56
N ARG A 126 -4.41 13.21 2.20
CA ARG A 126 -5.33 14.29 2.58
C ARG A 126 -6.09 14.85 1.37
N HIS A 127 -5.37 15.14 0.28
CA HIS A 127 -5.95 15.64 -0.96
C HIS A 127 -7.02 14.68 -1.51
N LEU A 128 -6.71 13.40 -1.61
CA LEU A 128 -7.65 12.37 -2.08
C LEU A 128 -8.86 12.20 -1.16
N LEU A 129 -8.67 12.30 0.16
CA LEU A 129 -9.78 12.27 1.12
C LEU A 129 -10.76 13.42 0.90
N VAL A 130 -10.24 14.65 0.69
CA VAL A 130 -11.07 15.82 0.41
C VAL A 130 -11.83 15.67 -0.91
N LEU A 131 -11.18 15.16 -1.96
CA LEU A 131 -11.83 14.86 -3.24
C LEU A 131 -13.00 13.88 -3.09
N ASP A 132 -12.90 12.94 -2.14
CA ASP A 132 -13.96 11.96 -1.86
C ASP A 132 -14.96 12.45 -0.78
N GLY A 133 -14.96 13.75 -0.46
CA GLY A 133 -15.88 14.37 0.52
C GLY A 133 -15.66 13.90 1.97
N LYS A 134 -14.46 13.41 2.29
CA LYS A 134 -14.10 12.94 3.63
C LYS A 134 -13.32 14.02 4.40
N ILE A 135 -13.40 13.96 5.73
CA ILE A 135 -12.68 14.90 6.59
C ILE A 135 -11.29 14.31 6.90
N PRO A 136 -10.19 14.94 6.41
CA PRO A 136 -8.84 14.52 6.76
C PRO A 136 -8.63 14.53 8.28
N ALA A 137 -7.59 13.89 8.79
CA ALA A 137 -7.27 13.82 10.22
C ALA A 137 -8.34 13.19 11.14
N HIS A 138 -9.61 13.16 10.75
CA HIS A 138 -10.70 12.51 11.48
C HIS A 138 -11.09 11.15 10.87
N THR A 139 -10.65 10.87 9.64
CA THR A 139 -11.04 9.67 8.91
C THR A 139 -10.10 8.52 9.23
N GLN A 140 -10.50 7.62 10.10
CA GLN A 140 -9.76 6.40 10.43
C GLN A 140 -10.03 5.29 9.40
N ILE A 141 -9.71 5.54 8.14
CA ILE A 141 -10.01 4.60 7.05
C ILE A 141 -9.23 3.31 7.20
N ILE A 142 -7.99 3.40 7.60
CA ILE A 142 -7.01 2.32 7.63
C ILE A 142 -7.36 1.20 8.60
N THR A 143 -7.95 1.54 9.73
CA THR A 143 -8.15 0.55 10.78
C THR A 143 -9.40 -0.29 10.61
N ARG A 144 -10.34 0.15 9.79
CA ARG A 144 -11.65 -0.53 9.63
C ARG A 144 -11.61 -1.65 8.60
N HIS A 145 -10.83 -1.52 7.53
CA HIS A 145 -10.80 -2.50 6.44
C HIS A 145 -9.56 -3.40 6.44
N LEU A 146 -8.51 -3.07 7.19
CA LEU A 146 -7.37 -3.97 7.36
C LEU A 146 -7.66 -4.98 8.47
N LYS A 147 -8.18 -6.14 8.08
CA LYS A 147 -8.58 -7.21 8.99
C LYS A 147 -8.01 -8.53 8.52
N LEU A 148 -7.78 -9.42 9.45
CA LEU A 148 -7.60 -10.85 9.23
C LEU A 148 -8.65 -11.55 10.10
N ARG A 149 -9.55 -12.31 9.48
CA ARG A 149 -10.73 -12.89 10.16
C ARG A 149 -10.40 -14.16 10.94
N GLY A 150 -9.25 -14.78 10.69
CA GLY A 150 -8.87 -16.02 11.34
C GLY A 150 -7.51 -16.53 10.95
N GLU A 151 -7.20 -17.78 11.34
CA GLU A 151 -5.95 -18.46 11.02
C GLU A 151 -5.75 -18.60 9.52
N LYS A 152 -6.79 -18.96 8.76
CA LYS A 152 -6.74 -19.14 7.32
C LYS A 152 -6.24 -17.87 6.62
N ASP A 153 -6.73 -16.68 6.97
CA ASP A 153 -6.28 -15.43 6.37
C ASP A 153 -4.78 -15.19 6.67
N VAL A 154 -4.35 -15.51 7.90
CA VAL A 154 -2.94 -15.38 8.28
C VAL A 154 -2.08 -16.33 7.48
N GLU A 155 -2.51 -17.58 7.31
CA GLU A 155 -1.82 -18.60 6.50
C GLU A 155 -1.70 -18.16 5.04
N SER A 156 -2.76 -17.57 4.46
CA SER A 156 -2.72 -17.02 3.11
C SER A 156 -1.60 -15.98 2.93
N VAL A 157 -1.43 -15.08 3.91
CA VAL A 157 -0.32 -14.09 3.87
C VAL A 157 1.04 -14.77 4.03
N THR A 158 1.17 -15.80 4.87
CA THR A 158 2.45 -16.51 5.07
C THR A 158 2.90 -17.29 3.83
N LYS A 159 1.97 -17.71 2.96
CA LYS A 159 2.30 -18.36 1.67
C LYS A 159 2.93 -17.38 0.67
N VAL A 160 2.60 -16.09 0.76
CA VAL A 160 3.09 -15.06 -0.15
C VAL A 160 4.42 -14.50 0.30
N TYR A 161 4.57 -14.27 1.60
CA TYR A 161 5.80 -13.76 2.20
C TYR A 161 6.39 -14.78 3.17
N ALA A 162 7.71 -14.85 3.24
CA ALA A 162 8.43 -15.74 4.16
C ALA A 162 8.31 -15.28 5.62
N LEU A 163 7.06 -15.19 6.13
CA LEU A 163 6.73 -14.74 7.48
C LEU A 163 6.06 -15.87 8.27
N THR A 164 6.30 -15.90 9.56
CA THR A 164 5.54 -16.76 10.47
C THR A 164 4.17 -16.12 10.81
N PRO A 165 3.14 -16.91 11.18
CA PRO A 165 1.84 -16.40 11.60
C PRO A 165 1.94 -15.33 12.71
N LYS A 166 2.86 -15.49 13.65
CA LYS A 166 3.12 -14.52 14.73
C LYS A 166 3.63 -13.19 14.21
N GLN A 167 4.52 -13.22 13.21
CA GLN A 167 5.05 -12.01 12.57
C GLN A 167 3.96 -11.28 11.78
N VAL A 168 3.15 -11.97 10.97
CA VAL A 168 2.02 -11.38 10.26
C VAL A 168 1.07 -10.64 11.21
N ARG A 169 0.66 -11.31 12.31
CA ARG A 169 -0.22 -10.67 13.30
C ARG A 169 0.45 -9.47 13.98
N LYS A 170 1.75 -9.55 14.27
CA LYS A 170 2.49 -8.43 14.87
C LYS A 170 2.56 -7.25 13.91
N CYS A 171 2.90 -7.47 12.64
CA CYS A 171 2.93 -6.44 11.60
C CYS A 171 1.59 -5.71 11.51
N LEU A 172 0.50 -6.42 11.31
CA LEU A 172 -0.84 -5.82 11.20
C LEU A 172 -1.25 -5.04 12.45
N ARG A 173 -1.01 -5.60 13.63
CA ARG A 173 -1.31 -4.92 14.90
C ARG A 173 -0.52 -3.63 15.03
N LYS A 174 0.78 -3.65 14.78
CA LYS A 174 1.66 -2.49 14.86
C LYS A 174 1.30 -1.44 13.82
N PHE A 175 1.07 -1.86 12.59
CA PHE A 175 0.60 -0.99 11.51
C PHE A 175 -0.65 -0.20 11.94
N ARG A 176 -1.69 -0.91 12.39
CA ARG A 176 -2.92 -0.27 12.88
C ARG A 176 -2.69 0.65 14.08
N GLN A 177 -1.83 0.26 15.02
CA GLN A 177 -1.52 1.08 16.20
C GLN A 177 -0.84 2.40 15.79
N ILE A 178 0.15 2.34 14.90
CA ILE A 178 0.89 3.53 14.44
C ILE A 178 -0.02 4.44 13.64
N MET A 179 -0.79 3.89 12.70
CA MET A 179 -1.72 4.68 11.91
C MET A 179 -2.80 5.34 12.76
N ASN A 180 -3.33 4.65 13.75
CA ASN A 180 -4.26 5.26 14.71
C ASN A 180 -3.59 6.36 15.57
N LEU A 181 -2.31 6.23 15.85
CA LEU A 181 -1.56 7.24 16.58
C LEU A 181 -1.40 8.52 15.75
N VAL A 182 -0.98 8.39 14.48
CA VAL A 182 -0.72 9.53 13.59
C VAL A 182 -2.01 10.12 12.99
N THR A 183 -3.12 9.39 12.99
CA THR A 183 -4.45 9.95 12.71
C THR A 183 -4.91 10.75 13.91
N ALA A 184 -4.56 12.03 13.94
CA ALA A 184 -4.73 12.88 15.10
C ALA A 184 -5.57 14.12 14.75
N PRO A 185 -6.88 14.16 15.11
CA PRO A 185 -7.68 15.38 15.05
C PRO A 185 -7.08 16.47 15.96
N GLU A 186 -7.64 17.65 15.88
CA GLU A 186 -7.18 18.77 16.72
C GLU A 186 -7.11 18.40 18.20
N GLY A 187 -6.12 18.92 18.92
CA GLY A 187 -5.94 18.70 20.33
C GLY A 187 -4.49 18.50 20.77
N MET A 188 -4.31 18.16 22.04
CA MET A 188 -2.98 17.99 22.65
C MET A 188 -2.16 16.92 21.97
N ARG A 189 -2.75 15.77 21.62
CA ARG A 189 -2.05 14.67 20.95
C ARG A 189 -1.42 15.13 19.64
N ARG A 190 -2.16 15.85 18.80
CA ARG A 190 -1.68 16.39 17.53
C ARG A 190 -0.50 17.36 17.76
N ARG A 191 -0.61 18.25 18.73
CA ARG A 191 0.46 19.21 19.06
C ARG A 191 1.74 18.50 19.50
N ILE A 192 1.62 17.47 20.32
CA ILE A 192 2.76 16.64 20.76
C ILE A 192 3.41 15.94 19.58
N LEU A 193 2.65 15.30 18.70
CA LEU A 193 3.17 14.60 17.52
C LEU A 193 3.89 15.60 16.59
N LEU A 194 3.24 16.70 16.23
CA LEU A 194 3.79 17.72 15.33
C LEU A 194 5.01 18.45 15.88
N SER A 195 5.24 18.45 17.21
CA SER A 195 6.45 19.02 17.80
C SER A 195 7.73 18.28 17.40
N GLY A 196 7.62 17.07 16.84
CA GLY A 196 8.75 16.20 16.47
C GLY A 196 9.57 15.65 17.65
N LYS A 197 9.28 16.08 18.89
CA LYS A 197 10.05 15.69 20.09
C LYS A 197 10.02 14.19 20.39
N LEU A 198 8.93 13.52 20.02
CA LEU A 198 8.80 12.07 20.18
C LEU A 198 9.45 11.31 19.01
N SER A 199 9.23 11.78 17.79
CA SER A 199 9.78 11.22 16.55
C SER A 199 9.52 12.18 15.40
N ALA A 200 10.58 12.58 14.68
CA ALA A 200 10.46 13.37 13.46
C ALA A 200 9.64 12.61 12.40
N THR A 201 9.91 11.33 12.20
CA THR A 201 9.17 10.47 11.27
C THR A 201 7.68 10.41 11.59
N ALA A 202 7.32 10.29 12.88
CA ALA A 202 5.91 10.32 13.28
C ALA A 202 5.26 11.68 13.01
N ALA A 203 6.00 12.78 13.16
CA ALA A 203 5.51 14.12 12.85
C ALA A 203 5.21 14.28 11.34
N GLU A 204 6.09 13.79 10.47
CA GLU A 204 5.91 13.79 9.02
C GLU A 204 4.68 12.99 8.56
N MET A 205 4.33 11.93 9.29
CA MET A 205 3.17 11.08 9.00
C MET A 205 1.83 11.68 9.46
N VAL A 206 1.84 12.74 10.26
CA VAL A 206 0.60 13.37 10.75
C VAL A 206 -0.06 14.14 9.63
N MET A 207 -1.14 13.61 9.09
CA MET A 207 -1.92 14.24 8.03
C MET A 207 -2.37 15.65 8.43
N GLY A 208 -2.18 16.63 7.54
CA GLY A 208 -2.68 17.99 7.71
C GLY A 208 -4.22 18.05 7.78
N ILE A 209 -4.77 19.07 8.42
CA ILE A 209 -6.19 19.45 8.31
C ILE A 209 -6.34 20.23 7.01
N ASP A 210 -5.50 21.25 6.86
CA ASP A 210 -5.39 22.06 5.66
C ASP A 210 -4.30 21.55 4.72
N PRO A 211 -4.31 21.97 3.43
CA PRO A 211 -3.24 21.68 2.49
C PRO A 211 -1.88 22.14 3.00
N ASN A 212 -0.87 21.31 2.81
CA ASN A 212 0.49 21.69 3.17
C ASN A 212 1.11 22.56 2.04
N PRO A 213 1.43 23.85 2.30
CA PRO A 213 1.99 24.73 1.27
C PRO A 213 3.28 24.19 0.65
N ARG A 214 4.09 23.41 1.39
CA ARG A 214 5.33 22.81 0.87
C ARG A 214 5.09 21.70 -0.13
N CYS A 215 3.90 21.11 -0.13
CA CYS A 215 3.51 20.03 -1.04
C CYS A 215 2.71 20.54 -2.25
N ALA A 216 2.28 21.79 -2.25
CA ALA A 216 1.32 22.33 -3.22
C ALA A 216 1.71 22.10 -4.68
N ASP A 217 2.97 22.33 -5.02
CA ASP A 217 3.47 22.19 -6.40
C ASP A 217 3.60 20.72 -6.84
N ALA A 218 3.71 19.78 -5.89
CA ALA A 218 3.86 18.36 -6.18
C ALA A 218 2.50 17.63 -6.34
N ILE A 219 1.44 18.12 -5.70
CA ILE A 219 0.13 17.45 -5.71
C ILE A 219 -0.45 17.26 -7.11
N PRO A 220 -0.41 18.24 -8.05
CA PRO A 220 -0.96 18.04 -9.39
C PRO A 220 -0.26 16.91 -10.17
N GLU A 221 1.06 16.81 -10.09
CA GLU A 221 1.82 15.74 -10.74
C GLU A 221 1.55 14.38 -10.09
N LEU A 222 1.49 14.30 -8.76
CA LEU A 222 1.09 13.07 -8.07
C LEU A 222 -0.31 12.62 -8.48
N MET A 223 -1.25 13.56 -8.62
CA MET A 223 -2.61 13.26 -9.08
C MET A 223 -2.61 12.72 -10.52
N ALA A 224 -1.81 13.30 -11.42
CA ALA A 224 -1.67 12.80 -12.79
C ALA A 224 -1.14 11.36 -12.81
N ARG A 225 -0.11 11.06 -12.01
CA ARG A 225 0.47 9.70 -11.87
C ARG A 225 -0.51 8.71 -11.25
N TYR A 226 -1.26 9.14 -10.26
CA TYR A 226 -2.31 8.36 -9.64
C TYR A 226 -3.39 7.96 -10.66
N LEU A 227 -3.86 8.90 -11.48
CA LEU A 227 -4.84 8.62 -12.54
C LEU A 227 -4.25 7.67 -13.61
N GLN A 228 -2.97 7.81 -13.96
CA GLN A 228 -2.29 6.84 -14.83
C GLN A 228 -2.28 5.44 -14.19
N ALA A 229 -2.05 5.32 -12.89
CA ALA A 229 -2.10 4.05 -12.19
C ALA A 229 -3.53 3.45 -12.19
N GLU A 230 -4.59 4.27 -12.07
CA GLU A 230 -5.99 3.82 -12.20
C GLU A 230 -6.28 3.21 -13.59
N GLU A 231 -5.70 3.76 -14.66
CA GLU A 231 -5.84 3.20 -16.01
C GLU A 231 -4.96 1.96 -16.23
N LEU A 232 -3.80 1.93 -15.61
CA LEU A 232 -2.81 0.87 -15.80
C LEU A 232 -3.16 -0.40 -15.03
N TYR A 233 -3.63 -0.31 -13.81
CA TYR A 233 -3.84 -1.47 -12.93
C TYR A 233 -4.76 -2.54 -13.54
N PRO A 234 -5.93 -2.22 -14.15
CA PRO A 234 -6.75 -3.23 -14.82
C PRO A 234 -6.08 -3.86 -16.05
N ARG A 235 -5.17 -3.16 -16.72
CA ARG A 235 -4.40 -3.71 -17.84
C ARG A 235 -3.36 -4.69 -17.35
N LEU A 236 -2.60 -4.34 -16.32
CA LEU A 236 -1.61 -5.23 -15.70
C LEU A 236 -2.26 -6.47 -15.08
N MET A 237 -3.48 -6.35 -14.57
CA MET A 237 -4.26 -7.51 -14.11
C MET A 237 -4.50 -8.50 -15.25
N LYS A 238 -4.91 -8.02 -16.43
CA LYS A 238 -5.10 -8.89 -17.60
C LYS A 238 -3.79 -9.52 -18.09
N GLU A 239 -2.68 -8.76 -18.07
CA GLU A 239 -1.37 -9.29 -18.41
C GLU A 239 -0.91 -10.37 -17.42
N LEU A 240 -1.12 -10.17 -16.12
CA LEU A 240 -0.80 -11.15 -15.10
C LEU A 240 -1.62 -12.44 -15.29
N LEU A 241 -2.91 -12.34 -15.57
CA LEU A 241 -3.75 -13.51 -15.86
C LEU A 241 -3.25 -14.26 -17.09
N ALA A 242 -2.97 -13.57 -18.20
CA ALA A 242 -2.43 -14.18 -19.41
C ALA A 242 -1.05 -14.86 -19.17
N PHE A 243 -0.21 -14.26 -18.33
CA PHE A 243 1.05 -14.88 -17.89
C PHE A 243 0.82 -16.16 -17.10
N VAL A 244 -0.11 -16.15 -16.16
CA VAL A 244 -0.42 -17.29 -15.30
C VAL A 244 -1.06 -18.44 -16.10
N GLU A 245 -2.04 -18.14 -16.96
CA GLU A 245 -2.84 -19.13 -17.69
C GLU A 245 -2.14 -19.66 -18.94
N HIS A 246 -1.43 -18.79 -19.66
CA HIS A 246 -0.90 -19.10 -21.00
C HIS A 246 0.61 -18.98 -21.12
N GLY A 247 1.30 -18.54 -20.05
CA GLY A 247 2.74 -18.27 -20.09
C GLY A 247 3.12 -17.06 -20.96
N THR A 248 2.17 -16.19 -21.28
CA THR A 248 2.43 -14.95 -22.03
C THR A 248 3.44 -14.09 -21.28
N PRO A 249 4.54 -13.62 -21.89
CA PRO A 249 5.52 -12.80 -21.20
C PRO A 249 4.91 -11.53 -20.62
N LEU A 250 5.28 -11.20 -19.39
CA LEU A 250 4.92 -9.92 -18.76
C LEU A 250 5.60 -8.76 -19.53
N SER A 251 4.93 -7.62 -19.65
CA SER A 251 5.49 -6.44 -20.31
C SER A 251 6.63 -5.81 -19.49
N GLN A 252 7.39 -4.89 -20.13
CA GLN A 252 8.46 -4.14 -19.45
C GLN A 252 7.96 -3.31 -18.25
N ARG A 253 6.67 -3.07 -18.14
CA ARG A 253 6.11 -2.36 -16.98
C ARG A 253 6.34 -3.14 -15.67
N PHE A 254 6.47 -4.45 -15.75
CA PHE A 254 6.80 -5.31 -14.61
C PHE A 254 8.29 -5.29 -14.25
N ASP A 255 9.17 -4.67 -15.04
CA ASP A 255 10.61 -4.58 -14.75
C ASP A 255 10.95 -3.42 -13.81
N LEU A 256 9.97 -2.63 -13.41
CA LEU A 256 10.16 -1.53 -12.48
C LEU A 256 10.18 -2.03 -11.02
N THR A 257 11.04 -1.43 -10.22
CA THR A 257 11.01 -1.55 -8.75
C THR A 257 9.97 -0.59 -8.17
N TYR A 258 9.60 -0.79 -6.93
CA TYR A 258 8.51 -0.06 -6.29
C TYR A 258 8.84 0.37 -4.85
#